data_50a0b63eb8e071ca4697ca50b7cda030
#
_entry.id   50a0b63eb8e071ca4697ca50b7cda030
#
_cell.length_a   1.000
_cell.length_b   1.000
_cell.length_c   1.000
_cell.angle_alpha   90.00
_cell.angle_beta   90.00
_cell.angle_gamma   90.00
#
_symmetry.space_group_name_H-M   'P 1'
#
loop_
_entity.id
_entity.type
_entity.pdbx_description
1 polymer ?
#
loop_
_entity_poly.entity_id
_entity_poly.type
_entity_poly.pdbx_seq_one_letter_code
_entity_poly.pdbx_strand_id
1 'polypeptide(L)'
;VPWFTPSFCCGIPFFADPQSMYYSIQQIIFLIFDPILSLKIFFLVLSGFSYVGMFLLTKKNFKFNNYVSLLCASLFLFNGFFVYRAIAGHVAYLSYIFVPLYCFFLISSTQNKSNYIYLVLSSIVFAYLFHSGSGAIILIIFISILTVLLLYSHLENSLKVFFKFLQSLTLGVLISLSKITASLFFLSNFPRQYPTTEFNSLVSFIKTFFLSLFFKPNHKDFNESITSMFPFGVHEMEYSVSVVPIILIFFI
;
A
#
# COMPACT_ATOMS: atom_id res chain seq x y z
N VAL A 1 26.33 4.57 -1.70
CA VAL A 1 25.14 3.71 -1.40
C VAL A 1 25.64 2.59 -0.50
N PRO A 2 25.18 2.48 0.74
CA PRO A 2 25.52 1.34 1.57
C PRO A 2 24.81 0.09 0.99
N TRP A 3 25.53 -0.66 0.18
CA TRP A 3 25.10 -1.98 -0.26
C TRP A 3 25.01 -2.96 0.91
N PHE A 4 25.70 -2.66 1.99
CA PHE A 4 25.84 -3.50 3.17
C PHE A 4 25.70 -2.64 4.43
N THR A 5 25.02 -3.16 5.46
CA THR A 5 24.97 -2.58 6.79
C THR A 5 25.45 -3.60 7.83
N PRO A 6 26.39 -3.23 8.71
CA PRO A 6 26.81 -4.10 9.81
C PRO A 6 25.83 -4.12 10.98
N SER A 7 24.82 -3.23 10.98
CA SER A 7 23.94 -2.96 12.14
C SER A 7 22.95 -4.07 12.44
N PHE A 8 22.74 -5.03 11.52
CA PHE A 8 21.79 -6.13 11.71
C PHE A 8 22.47 -7.47 11.54
N CYS A 9 22.28 -8.39 12.50
CA CYS A 9 22.67 -9.81 12.41
C CYS A 9 24.11 -10.03 11.87
N CYS A 10 25.08 -9.29 12.38
CA CYS A 10 26.48 -9.29 11.90
C CYS A 10 26.69 -8.77 10.47
N GLY A 11 25.67 -8.15 9.89
CA GLY A 11 25.70 -7.50 8.59
C GLY A 11 24.79 -8.14 7.55
N ILE A 12 24.05 -7.29 6.83
CA ILE A 12 23.19 -7.71 5.73
C ILE A 12 23.40 -6.82 4.49
N PRO A 13 23.15 -7.36 3.28
CA PRO A 13 23.12 -6.56 2.06
C PRO A 13 21.87 -5.67 2.04
N PHE A 14 22.02 -4.43 2.51
CA PHE A 14 20.91 -3.52 2.79
C PHE A 14 20.07 -3.17 1.55
N PHE A 15 20.71 -2.95 0.40
CA PHE A 15 19.97 -2.67 -0.83
C PHE A 15 19.10 -3.85 -1.28
N ALA A 16 19.59 -5.07 -1.08
CA ALA A 16 18.90 -6.28 -1.51
C ALA A 16 17.73 -6.68 -0.59
N ASP A 17 17.70 -6.22 0.66
CA ASP A 17 16.56 -6.48 1.55
C ASP A 17 15.27 -5.89 0.97
N PRO A 18 14.21 -6.72 0.71
CA PRO A 18 12.97 -6.24 0.13
C PRO A 18 12.25 -5.17 0.96
N GLN A 19 12.54 -5.04 2.24
CA GLN A 19 11.97 -4.03 3.14
C GLN A 19 12.84 -2.78 3.30
N SER A 20 14.02 -2.74 2.67
CA SER A 20 14.86 -1.56 2.76
C SER A 20 14.28 -0.39 1.97
N MET A 21 14.28 0.79 2.61
CA MET A 21 13.70 2.03 2.10
C MET A 21 14.75 3.01 1.60
N TYR A 22 15.93 2.54 1.16
CA TYR A 22 17.06 3.40 0.86
C TYR A 22 16.78 4.44 -0.24
N TYR A 23 16.02 4.08 -1.28
CA TYR A 23 15.59 5.00 -2.34
C TYR A 23 14.16 5.49 -2.15
N SER A 24 13.82 5.85 -0.92
CA SER A 24 12.49 6.37 -0.58
C SER A 24 12.50 7.87 -0.34
N ILE A 25 11.32 8.49 -0.38
CA ILE A 25 11.10 9.87 0.02
C ILE A 25 11.60 10.10 1.45
N GLN A 26 11.43 9.12 2.34
CA GLN A 26 11.93 9.19 3.70
C GLN A 26 13.44 9.44 3.75
N GLN A 27 14.21 8.69 2.96
CA GLN A 27 15.67 8.82 2.94
C GLN A 27 16.12 10.21 2.45
N ILE A 28 15.42 10.75 1.46
CA ILE A 28 15.72 12.10 0.96
C ILE A 28 15.50 13.14 2.06
N ILE A 29 14.40 12.99 2.82
CA ILE A 29 14.10 13.90 3.93
C ILE A 29 15.14 13.77 5.06
N PHE A 30 15.61 12.54 5.37
CA PHE A 30 16.69 12.30 6.36
C PHE A 30 18.04 12.93 5.99
N LEU A 31 18.29 13.19 4.71
CA LEU A 31 19.51 13.89 4.30
C LEU A 31 19.50 15.39 4.65
N ILE A 32 18.31 15.95 4.90
CA ILE A 32 18.12 17.39 5.07
C ILE A 32 17.83 17.76 6.54
N PHE A 33 17.07 16.92 7.22
CA PHE A 33 16.55 17.19 8.57
C PHE A 33 17.02 16.14 9.57
N ASP A 34 16.93 16.46 10.86
CA ASP A 34 17.17 15.48 11.93
C ASP A 34 16.16 14.32 11.87
N PRO A 35 16.47 13.13 12.43
CA PRO A 35 15.64 11.95 12.28
C PRO A 35 14.20 12.11 12.75
N ILE A 36 13.95 12.81 13.85
CA ILE A 36 12.60 12.97 14.42
C ILE A 36 11.75 13.90 13.55
N LEU A 37 12.33 15.03 13.14
CA LEU A 37 11.65 15.97 12.25
C LEU A 37 11.42 15.35 10.87
N SER A 38 12.41 14.61 10.35
CA SER A 38 12.30 13.88 9.08
C SER A 38 11.14 12.91 9.09
N LEU A 39 10.95 12.17 10.16
CA LEU A 39 9.84 11.22 10.29
C LEU A 39 8.48 11.96 10.27
N LYS A 40 8.35 13.05 10.99
CA LYS A 40 7.13 13.88 10.99
C LYS A 40 6.82 14.43 9.60
N ILE A 41 7.83 15.01 8.92
CA ILE A 41 7.67 15.53 7.55
C ILE A 41 7.30 14.40 6.60
N PHE A 42 7.92 13.24 6.71
CA PHE A 42 7.61 12.08 5.89
C PHE A 42 6.15 11.67 6.02
N PHE A 43 5.61 11.56 7.24
CA PHE A 43 4.18 11.25 7.44
C PHE A 43 3.27 12.31 6.84
N LEU A 44 3.58 13.59 6.98
CA LEU A 44 2.81 14.67 6.37
C LEU A 44 2.81 14.58 4.84
N VAL A 45 3.96 14.35 4.24
CA VAL A 45 4.11 14.20 2.79
C VAL A 45 3.33 12.99 2.28
N LEU A 46 3.43 11.84 2.93
CA LEU A 46 2.67 10.64 2.59
C LEU A 46 1.16 10.88 2.71
N SER A 47 0.72 11.51 3.80
CA SER A 47 -0.69 11.85 4.00
C SER A 47 -1.22 12.76 2.89
N GLY A 48 -0.42 13.74 2.47
CA GLY A 48 -0.75 14.61 1.35
C GLY A 48 -0.92 13.83 0.04
N PHE A 49 0.02 12.96 -0.31
CA PHE A 49 -0.08 12.12 -1.52
C PHE A 49 -1.26 11.18 -1.48
N SER A 50 -1.54 10.59 -0.33
CA SER A 50 -2.70 9.73 -0.10
C SER A 50 -4.00 10.45 -0.37
N TYR A 51 -4.18 11.58 0.32
CA TYR A 51 -5.40 12.36 0.26
C TYR A 51 -5.67 12.89 -1.15
N VAL A 52 -4.66 13.51 -1.77
CA VAL A 52 -4.75 14.03 -3.14
C VAL A 52 -4.95 12.89 -4.14
N GLY A 53 -4.24 11.79 -4.01
CA GLY A 53 -4.37 10.62 -4.89
C GLY A 53 -5.79 10.06 -4.88
N MET A 54 -6.36 9.83 -3.69
CA MET A 54 -7.71 9.30 -3.56
C MET A 54 -8.78 10.31 -3.98
N PHE A 55 -8.60 11.59 -3.65
CA PHE A 55 -9.50 12.65 -4.11
C PHE A 55 -9.53 12.77 -5.63
N LEU A 56 -8.37 12.77 -6.29
CA LEU A 56 -8.29 12.85 -7.75
C LEU A 56 -8.87 11.61 -8.43
N LEU A 57 -8.58 10.42 -7.89
CA LEU A 57 -9.11 9.16 -8.40
C LEU A 57 -10.64 9.18 -8.39
N THR A 58 -11.25 9.51 -7.27
CA THR A 58 -12.71 9.50 -7.12
C THR A 58 -13.38 10.63 -7.88
N LYS A 59 -12.82 11.84 -7.85
CA LYS A 59 -13.39 13.00 -8.51
C LYS A 59 -13.24 12.97 -10.03
N LYS A 60 -12.02 12.68 -10.54
CA LYS A 60 -11.72 12.78 -11.97
C LYS A 60 -12.04 11.52 -12.76
N ASN A 61 -11.72 10.35 -12.18
CA ASN A 61 -11.91 9.08 -12.88
C ASN A 61 -13.30 8.48 -12.62
N PHE A 62 -13.76 8.44 -11.37
CA PHE A 62 -15.09 7.94 -11.01
C PHE A 62 -16.21 9.02 -11.10
N LYS A 63 -15.83 10.29 -11.33
CA LYS A 63 -16.77 11.42 -11.53
C LYS A 63 -17.69 11.68 -10.34
N PHE A 64 -17.24 11.36 -9.13
CA PHE A 64 -17.98 11.67 -7.91
C PHE A 64 -18.01 13.19 -7.65
N ASN A 65 -19.01 13.64 -6.91
CA ASN A 65 -19.08 15.04 -6.46
C ASN A 65 -17.95 15.35 -5.44
N ASN A 66 -17.72 16.63 -5.16
CA ASN A 66 -16.63 17.06 -4.28
C ASN A 66 -16.76 16.47 -2.86
N TYR A 67 -17.96 16.44 -2.31
CA TYR A 67 -18.21 16.00 -0.93
C TYR A 67 -17.91 14.50 -0.79
N VAL A 68 -18.40 13.68 -1.70
CA VAL A 68 -18.12 12.24 -1.72
C VAL A 68 -16.62 11.98 -1.95
N SER A 69 -15.96 12.73 -2.83
CA SER A 69 -14.52 12.58 -3.07
C SER A 69 -13.68 12.96 -1.85
N LEU A 70 -14.04 14.01 -1.12
CA LEU A 70 -13.41 14.39 0.15
C LEU A 70 -13.62 13.32 1.22
N LEU A 71 -14.85 12.80 1.32
CA LEU A 71 -15.15 11.70 2.24
C LEU A 71 -14.33 10.45 1.95
N CYS A 72 -14.26 10.01 0.69
CA CYS A 72 -13.45 8.86 0.28
C CYS A 72 -11.97 9.07 0.60
N ALA A 73 -11.43 10.27 0.35
CA ALA A 73 -10.04 10.60 0.66
C ALA A 73 -9.77 10.57 2.16
N SER A 74 -10.69 11.08 2.97
CA SER A 74 -10.59 11.05 4.43
C SER A 74 -10.68 9.63 4.98
N LEU A 75 -11.61 8.81 4.51
CA LEU A 75 -11.76 7.41 4.92
C LEU A 75 -10.53 6.57 4.55
N PHE A 76 -9.95 6.83 3.38
CA PHE A 76 -8.74 6.13 2.96
C PHE A 76 -7.53 6.54 3.81
N LEU A 77 -7.36 7.82 4.13
CA LEU A 77 -6.23 8.30 4.93
C LEU A 77 -6.33 7.89 6.40
N PHE A 78 -7.51 8.02 7.01
CA PHE A 78 -7.71 7.80 8.43
C PHE A 78 -8.16 6.38 8.79
N ASN A 79 -7.86 5.38 7.94
CA ASN A 79 -8.11 3.99 8.29
C ASN A 79 -7.07 3.46 9.30
N GLY A 80 -7.44 2.40 10.00
CA GLY A 80 -6.60 1.79 11.02
C GLY A 80 -5.27 1.24 10.49
N PHE A 81 -5.23 0.77 9.25
CA PHE A 81 -4.02 0.21 8.65
C PHE A 81 -2.84 1.20 8.70
N PHE A 82 -3.04 2.44 8.24
CA PHE A 82 -1.95 3.43 8.24
C PHE A 82 -1.56 3.87 9.64
N VAL A 83 -2.55 4.11 10.51
CA VAL A 83 -2.32 4.58 11.87
C VAL A 83 -1.52 3.55 12.67
N TYR A 84 -1.96 2.30 12.68
CA TYR A 84 -1.30 1.26 13.49
C TYR A 84 0.03 0.82 12.90
N ARG A 85 0.20 0.79 11.59
CA ARG A 85 1.51 0.55 10.96
C ARG A 85 2.51 1.66 11.26
N ALA A 86 2.06 2.91 11.30
CA ALA A 86 2.89 4.04 11.70
C ALA A 86 3.32 3.93 13.18
N ILE A 87 2.39 3.60 14.09
CA ILE A 87 2.66 3.40 15.52
C ILE A 87 3.63 2.23 15.75
N ALA A 88 3.45 1.13 15.02
CA ALA A 88 4.32 -0.05 15.12
C ALA A 88 5.71 0.15 14.48
N GLY A 89 5.95 1.28 13.79
CA GLY A 89 7.21 1.54 13.09
C GLY A 89 7.37 0.75 11.78
N HIS A 90 6.31 0.17 11.25
CA HIS A 90 6.31 -0.58 10.00
C HIS A 90 6.22 0.35 8.78
N VAL A 91 7.18 1.25 8.65
CA VAL A 91 7.18 2.38 7.70
C VAL A 91 7.17 1.90 6.23
N ALA A 92 7.78 0.76 5.93
CA ALA A 92 7.79 0.17 4.59
C ALA A 92 6.37 -0.16 4.06
N TYR A 93 5.45 -0.50 4.95
CA TYR A 93 4.06 -0.80 4.59
C TYR A 93 3.25 0.45 4.21
N LEU A 94 3.71 1.64 4.64
CA LEU A 94 3.00 2.90 4.38
C LEU A 94 3.00 3.30 2.91
N SER A 95 3.86 2.72 2.07
CA SER A 95 3.83 2.96 0.63
C SER A 95 2.55 2.48 -0.07
N TYR A 96 1.72 1.64 0.59
CA TYR A 96 0.35 1.34 0.13
C TYR A 96 -0.49 2.61 -0.14
N ILE A 97 -0.16 3.69 0.51
CA ILE A 97 -0.76 5.02 0.36
C ILE A 97 -0.73 5.56 -1.08
N PHE A 98 0.21 5.08 -1.90
CA PHE A 98 0.35 5.47 -3.30
C PHE A 98 -0.57 4.71 -4.27
N VAL A 99 -1.29 3.68 -3.81
CA VAL A 99 -2.20 2.90 -4.66
C VAL A 99 -3.26 3.75 -5.35
N PRO A 100 -3.99 4.67 -4.67
CA PRO A 100 -4.95 5.53 -5.34
C PRO A 100 -4.31 6.46 -6.36
N LEU A 101 -3.12 6.99 -6.07
CA LEU A 101 -2.39 7.86 -6.99
C LEU A 101 -1.94 7.10 -8.26
N TYR A 102 -1.45 5.86 -8.08
CA TYR A 102 -1.15 4.97 -9.18
C TYR A 102 -2.38 4.74 -10.07
N CYS A 103 -3.51 4.35 -9.46
CA CYS A 103 -4.75 4.10 -10.17
C CYS A 103 -5.26 5.36 -10.88
N PHE A 104 -5.16 6.53 -10.24
CA PHE A 104 -5.50 7.81 -10.86
C PHE A 104 -4.70 8.05 -12.15
N PHE A 105 -3.36 7.94 -12.08
CA PHE A 105 -2.54 8.15 -13.27
C PHE A 105 -2.81 7.11 -14.35
N LEU A 106 -2.92 5.84 -13.98
CA LEU A 106 -3.17 4.77 -14.93
C LEU A 106 -4.50 4.97 -15.68
N ILE A 107 -5.59 5.21 -14.96
CA ILE A 107 -6.91 5.42 -15.56
C ILE A 107 -6.91 6.71 -16.39
N SER A 108 -6.29 7.79 -15.91
CA SER A 108 -6.18 9.04 -16.69
C SER A 108 -5.41 8.85 -18.00
N SER A 109 -4.47 7.90 -18.06
CA SER A 109 -3.77 7.53 -19.30
C SER A 109 -4.68 6.90 -20.35
N THR A 110 -5.84 6.35 -19.95
CA THR A 110 -6.81 5.73 -20.85
C THR A 110 -7.81 6.73 -21.44
N GLN A 111 -8.07 7.83 -20.73
CA GLN A 111 -9.13 8.77 -21.08
C GLN A 111 -8.77 9.70 -22.26
N ASN A 112 -7.50 10.05 -22.43
CA ASN A 112 -7.04 10.95 -23.50
C ASN A 112 -6.10 10.25 -24.48
N LYS A 113 -6.25 10.55 -25.78
CA LYS A 113 -5.49 9.90 -26.87
C LYS A 113 -3.96 10.10 -26.79
N SER A 114 -3.44 11.07 -26.03
CA SER A 114 -2.02 11.48 -26.02
C SER A 114 -1.38 11.55 -24.64
N ASN A 115 -1.96 10.96 -23.60
CA ASN A 115 -1.42 11.15 -22.24
C ASN A 115 -0.39 10.08 -21.84
N TYR A 116 0.71 9.99 -22.60
CA TYR A 116 1.88 9.20 -22.21
C TYR A 116 2.48 9.64 -20.88
N ILE A 117 2.33 10.93 -20.52
CA ILE A 117 2.81 11.46 -19.22
C ILE A 117 2.17 10.71 -18.06
N TYR A 118 0.86 10.50 -18.08
CA TYR A 118 0.18 9.75 -17.01
C TYR A 118 0.58 8.27 -16.96
N LEU A 119 0.86 7.66 -18.13
CA LEU A 119 1.39 6.31 -18.18
C LEU A 119 2.79 6.23 -17.55
N VAL A 120 3.67 7.16 -17.86
CA VAL A 120 5.01 7.25 -17.28
C VAL A 120 4.92 7.51 -15.77
N LEU A 121 4.07 8.44 -15.33
CA LEU A 121 3.87 8.71 -13.91
C LEU A 121 3.35 7.49 -13.15
N SER A 122 2.40 6.73 -13.72
CA SER A 122 1.95 5.48 -13.09
C SER A 122 3.10 4.47 -12.98
N SER A 123 3.93 4.33 -14.01
CA SER A 123 5.09 3.44 -14.02
C SER A 123 6.14 3.84 -12.96
N ILE A 124 6.39 5.14 -12.80
CA ILE A 124 7.28 5.66 -11.76
C ILE A 124 6.75 5.37 -10.36
N VAL A 125 5.44 5.61 -10.14
CA VAL A 125 4.81 5.28 -8.84
C VAL A 125 4.90 3.78 -8.56
N PHE A 126 4.66 2.93 -9.56
CA PHE A 126 4.79 1.49 -9.41
C PHE A 126 6.23 1.07 -9.07
N ALA A 127 7.23 1.61 -9.77
CA ALA A 127 8.64 1.36 -9.46
C ALA A 127 9.00 1.84 -8.05
N TYR A 128 8.46 2.98 -7.62
CA TYR A 128 8.66 3.51 -6.28
C TYR A 128 8.19 2.53 -5.20
N LEU A 129 7.09 1.79 -5.42
CA LEU A 129 6.61 0.78 -4.46
C LEU A 129 7.68 -0.29 -4.16
N PHE A 130 8.48 -0.71 -5.14
CA PHE A 130 9.60 -1.62 -4.90
C PHE A 130 10.75 -0.95 -4.14
N HIS A 131 11.08 0.28 -4.47
CA HIS A 131 12.19 1.02 -3.84
C HIS A 131 11.86 1.51 -2.43
N SER A 132 10.60 1.66 -2.09
CA SER A 132 10.12 2.08 -0.77
C SER A 132 9.99 0.95 0.26
N GLY A 133 10.43 -0.26 -0.08
CA GLY A 133 10.42 -1.40 0.84
C GLY A 133 9.10 -2.17 0.91
N SER A 134 8.14 -1.91 0.02
CA SER A 134 6.82 -2.60 0.01
C SER A 134 6.84 -4.05 -0.45
N GLY A 135 8.00 -4.65 -0.66
CA GLY A 135 8.13 -6.02 -1.18
C GLY A 135 7.27 -7.04 -0.40
N ALA A 136 7.13 -6.86 0.92
CA ALA A 136 6.33 -7.75 1.76
C ALA A 136 4.82 -7.68 1.48
N ILE A 137 4.32 -6.55 0.97
CA ILE A 137 2.87 -6.33 0.71
C ILE A 137 2.56 -6.16 -0.78
N ILE A 138 3.51 -6.45 -1.65
CA ILE A 138 3.36 -6.21 -3.11
C ILE A 138 2.15 -6.95 -3.69
N LEU A 139 1.86 -8.15 -3.20
CA LEU A 139 0.69 -8.91 -3.61
C LEU A 139 -0.62 -8.21 -3.23
N ILE A 140 -0.70 -7.67 -2.01
CA ILE A 140 -1.88 -6.93 -1.52
C ILE A 140 -2.07 -5.66 -2.36
N ILE A 141 -0.97 -4.94 -2.66
CA ILE A 141 -0.97 -3.78 -3.54
C ILE A 141 -1.52 -4.16 -4.92
N PHE A 142 -1.03 -5.26 -5.49
CA PHE A 142 -1.45 -5.72 -6.81
C PHE A 142 -2.95 -6.08 -6.85
N ILE A 143 -3.44 -6.82 -5.85
CA ILE A 143 -4.87 -7.16 -5.72
C ILE A 143 -5.72 -5.89 -5.58
N SER A 144 -5.27 -4.91 -4.78
CA SER A 144 -5.98 -3.64 -4.61
C SER A 144 -6.06 -2.85 -5.91
N ILE A 145 -4.97 -2.78 -6.67
CA ILE A 145 -4.95 -2.15 -7.99
C ILE A 145 -5.92 -2.85 -8.94
N LEU A 146 -5.87 -4.18 -9.03
CA LEU A 146 -6.77 -4.96 -9.86
C LEU A 146 -8.22 -4.72 -9.49
N THR A 147 -8.57 -4.69 -8.20
CA THR A 147 -9.93 -4.40 -7.74
C THR A 147 -10.42 -3.04 -8.23
N VAL A 148 -9.62 -1.99 -8.08
CA VAL A 148 -9.96 -0.64 -8.56
C VAL A 148 -10.14 -0.62 -10.07
N LEU A 149 -9.26 -1.31 -10.82
CA LEU A 149 -9.33 -1.36 -12.28
C LEU A 149 -10.54 -2.15 -12.77
N LEU A 150 -10.90 -3.24 -12.10
CA LEU A 150 -12.11 -4.02 -12.41
C LEU A 150 -13.38 -3.18 -12.18
N LEU A 151 -13.46 -2.47 -11.07
CA LEU A 151 -14.58 -1.54 -10.80
C LEU A 151 -14.66 -0.45 -11.87
N TYR A 152 -13.53 0.12 -12.27
CA TYR A 152 -13.51 1.13 -13.32
C TYR A 152 -13.83 0.54 -14.70
N SER A 153 -13.32 -0.64 -15.04
CA SER A 153 -13.54 -1.28 -16.34
C SER A 153 -15.00 -1.70 -16.57
N HIS A 154 -15.76 -1.87 -15.49
CA HIS A 154 -17.20 -2.06 -15.57
C HIS A 154 -17.95 -0.82 -16.08
N LEU A 155 -17.36 0.37 -15.88
CA LEU A 155 -17.92 1.67 -16.30
C LEU A 155 -17.43 2.13 -17.68
N GLU A 156 -16.27 1.64 -18.14
CA GLU A 156 -15.56 2.12 -19.33
C GLU A 156 -14.94 0.94 -20.11
N ASN A 157 -14.24 1.20 -21.21
CA ASN A 157 -13.65 0.17 -22.08
C ASN A 157 -12.54 -0.64 -21.37
N SER A 158 -12.87 -1.87 -20.96
CA SER A 158 -12.04 -2.77 -20.17
C SER A 158 -10.71 -3.15 -20.86
N LEU A 159 -10.71 -3.39 -22.16
CA LEU A 159 -9.49 -3.81 -22.88
C LEU A 159 -8.43 -2.71 -22.89
N LYS A 160 -8.83 -1.47 -23.09
CA LYS A 160 -7.88 -0.34 -23.07
C LYS A 160 -7.24 -0.14 -21.71
N VAL A 161 -8.02 -0.27 -20.64
CA VAL A 161 -7.51 -0.20 -19.25
C VAL A 161 -6.51 -1.31 -19.02
N PHE A 162 -6.82 -2.53 -19.43
CA PHE A 162 -5.95 -3.68 -19.27
C PHE A 162 -4.61 -3.53 -20.01
N PHE A 163 -4.62 -3.10 -21.27
CA PHE A 163 -3.38 -2.87 -22.02
C PHE A 163 -2.53 -1.75 -21.41
N LYS A 164 -3.13 -0.66 -20.95
CA LYS A 164 -2.42 0.41 -20.25
C LYS A 164 -1.83 -0.07 -18.92
N PHE A 165 -2.56 -0.92 -18.22
CA PHE A 165 -2.05 -1.56 -17.00
C PHE A 165 -0.80 -2.42 -17.30
N LEU A 166 -0.84 -3.29 -18.32
CA LEU A 166 0.32 -4.08 -18.72
C LEU A 166 1.52 -3.19 -19.12
N GLN A 167 1.29 -2.13 -19.90
CA GLN A 167 2.34 -1.19 -20.26
C GLN A 167 2.95 -0.51 -19.04
N SER A 168 2.13 -0.06 -18.07
CA SER A 168 2.59 0.57 -16.84
C SER A 168 3.39 -0.41 -15.97
N LEU A 169 2.92 -1.65 -15.84
CA LEU A 169 3.61 -2.71 -15.11
C LEU A 169 4.98 -2.99 -15.74
N THR A 170 5.04 -3.21 -17.06
CA THR A 170 6.28 -3.52 -17.76
C THR A 170 7.31 -2.41 -17.57
N LEU A 171 6.92 -1.15 -17.79
CA LEU A 171 7.81 0.00 -17.58
C LEU A 171 8.22 0.14 -16.12
N GLY A 172 7.31 -0.02 -15.17
CA GLY A 172 7.60 0.06 -13.75
C GLY A 172 8.55 -1.04 -13.27
N VAL A 173 8.37 -2.29 -13.75
CA VAL A 173 9.29 -3.41 -13.49
C VAL A 173 10.68 -3.12 -14.09
N LEU A 174 10.75 -2.61 -15.33
CA LEU A 174 12.03 -2.26 -15.96
C LEU A 174 12.78 -1.18 -15.15
N ILE A 175 12.09 -0.14 -14.67
CA ILE A 175 12.68 0.91 -13.83
C ILE A 175 13.18 0.33 -12.49
N SER A 176 12.48 -0.61 -11.90
CA SER A 176 12.81 -1.22 -10.61
C SER A 176 13.60 -2.53 -10.71
N LEU A 177 14.03 -2.92 -11.90
CA LEU A 177 14.64 -4.23 -12.17
C LEU A 177 15.85 -4.54 -11.28
N SER A 178 16.70 -3.55 -11.04
CA SER A 178 17.88 -3.70 -10.16
C SER A 178 17.47 -4.04 -8.72
N LYS A 179 16.43 -3.43 -8.20
CA LYS A 179 15.91 -3.71 -6.85
C LYS A 179 15.24 -5.07 -6.79
N ILE A 180 14.44 -5.41 -7.78
CA ILE A 180 13.71 -6.69 -7.87
C ILE A 180 14.73 -7.85 -7.93
N THR A 181 15.71 -7.79 -8.84
CA THR A 181 16.72 -8.84 -8.97
C THR A 181 17.56 -9.00 -7.72
N ALA A 182 18.00 -7.90 -7.11
CA ALA A 182 18.72 -7.94 -5.85
C ALA A 182 17.87 -8.56 -4.72
N SER A 183 16.60 -8.20 -4.63
CA SER A 183 15.70 -8.73 -3.60
C SER A 183 15.38 -10.22 -3.81
N LEU A 184 15.21 -10.67 -5.04
CA LEU A 184 15.02 -12.10 -5.34
C LEU A 184 16.26 -12.92 -4.97
N PHE A 185 17.44 -12.42 -5.31
CA PHE A 185 18.70 -13.06 -4.92
C PHE A 185 18.87 -13.10 -3.39
N PHE A 186 18.52 -12.02 -2.70
CA PHE A 186 18.53 -11.99 -1.23
C PHE A 186 17.62 -13.05 -0.65
N LEU A 187 16.36 -13.12 -1.09
CA LEU A 187 15.37 -14.07 -0.58
C LEU A 187 15.74 -15.54 -0.89
N SER A 188 16.42 -15.81 -1.98
CA SER A 188 16.89 -17.17 -2.31
C SER A 188 17.96 -17.67 -1.33
N ASN A 189 18.80 -16.75 -0.80
CA ASN A 189 19.85 -17.08 0.16
C ASN A 189 19.39 -16.97 1.62
N PHE A 190 18.38 -16.13 1.87
CA PHE A 190 17.79 -15.90 3.20
C PHE A 190 16.28 -16.11 3.16
N PRO A 191 15.83 -17.38 3.02
CA PRO A 191 14.40 -17.67 2.94
C PRO A 191 13.70 -17.25 4.24
N ARG A 192 12.64 -16.48 4.10
CA ARG A 192 11.79 -16.09 5.24
C ARG A 192 10.80 -17.21 5.54
N GLN A 193 10.78 -17.66 6.78
CA GLN A 193 9.69 -18.48 7.27
C GLN A 193 8.53 -17.56 7.64
N TYR A 194 7.41 -17.73 6.97
CA TYR A 194 6.17 -17.05 7.35
C TYR A 194 5.42 -17.93 8.34
N PRO A 195 5.01 -17.40 9.49
CA PRO A 195 4.14 -18.16 10.40
C PRO A 195 2.83 -18.45 9.66
N THR A 196 2.45 -19.71 9.62
CA THR A 196 1.14 -20.13 9.13
C THR A 196 0.09 -19.73 10.16
N THR A 197 -0.97 -19.10 9.69
CA THR A 197 -2.12 -18.74 10.51
C THR A 197 -3.30 -19.57 10.06
N GLU A 198 -3.88 -20.32 10.97
CA GLU A 198 -5.04 -21.14 10.69
C GLU A 198 -6.23 -20.60 11.47
N PHE A 199 -7.34 -20.43 10.80
CA PHE A 199 -8.60 -20.13 11.48
C PHE A 199 -9.29 -21.41 11.86
N ASN A 200 -9.81 -21.46 13.09
CA ASN A 200 -10.48 -22.64 13.64
C ASN A 200 -11.73 -23.06 12.82
N SER A 201 -12.32 -22.10 12.11
CA SER A 201 -13.49 -22.35 11.26
C SER A 201 -13.71 -21.18 10.28
N LEU A 202 -14.54 -21.40 9.25
CA LEU A 202 -14.99 -20.35 8.35
C LEU A 202 -15.75 -19.25 9.09
N VAL A 203 -16.50 -19.58 10.13
CA VAL A 203 -17.23 -18.62 10.95
C VAL A 203 -16.26 -17.73 11.73
N SER A 204 -15.17 -18.30 12.30
CA SER A 204 -14.15 -17.53 12.98
C SER A 204 -13.40 -16.58 12.03
N PHE A 205 -13.13 -17.03 10.79
CA PHE A 205 -12.56 -16.18 9.75
C PHE A 205 -13.48 -14.98 9.43
N ILE A 206 -14.77 -15.23 9.15
CA ILE A 206 -15.74 -14.16 8.84
C ILE A 206 -15.88 -13.19 10.02
N LYS A 207 -16.00 -13.71 11.24
CA LYS A 207 -16.08 -12.88 12.46
C LYS A 207 -14.85 -11.98 12.60
N THR A 208 -13.65 -12.55 12.45
CA THR A 208 -12.38 -11.81 12.55
C THR A 208 -12.28 -10.75 11.46
N PHE A 209 -12.69 -11.07 10.23
CA PHE A 209 -12.70 -10.14 9.11
C PHE A 209 -13.60 -8.92 9.39
N PHE A 210 -14.83 -9.13 9.86
CA PHE A 210 -15.73 -8.04 10.21
C PHE A 210 -15.24 -7.22 11.41
N LEU A 211 -14.68 -7.87 12.43
CA LEU A 211 -14.11 -7.18 13.58
C LEU A 211 -12.94 -6.29 13.16
N SER A 212 -12.05 -6.77 12.29
CA SER A 212 -10.90 -6.00 11.82
C SER A 212 -11.27 -4.79 10.95
N LEU A 213 -12.40 -4.83 10.25
CA LEU A 213 -12.84 -3.74 9.37
C LEU A 213 -13.63 -2.64 10.10
N PHE A 214 -14.44 -3.00 11.07
CA PHE A 214 -15.44 -2.07 11.64
C PHE A 214 -15.22 -1.77 13.11
N PHE A 215 -14.48 -2.58 13.82
CA PHE A 215 -14.28 -2.45 15.25
C PHE A 215 -12.80 -2.38 15.59
N LYS A 216 -12.48 -1.74 16.71
CA LYS A 216 -11.12 -1.79 17.24
C LYS A 216 -10.85 -3.19 17.78
N PRO A 217 -9.87 -3.92 17.24
CA PRO A 217 -9.58 -5.27 17.68
C PRO A 217 -9.12 -5.29 19.14
N ASN A 218 -9.63 -6.26 19.89
CA ASN A 218 -9.14 -6.59 21.20
C ASN A 218 -8.28 -7.87 21.09
N HIS A 219 -7.12 -7.91 21.74
CA HIS A 219 -6.22 -9.07 21.72
C HIS A 219 -6.90 -10.39 22.08
N LYS A 220 -7.87 -10.36 23.00
CA LYS A 220 -8.59 -11.58 23.44
C LYS A 220 -9.45 -12.17 22.32
N ASP A 221 -10.17 -11.33 21.59
CA ASP A 221 -11.09 -11.78 20.54
C ASP A 221 -10.37 -12.45 19.36
N PHE A 222 -9.14 -12.02 19.07
CA PHE A 222 -8.32 -12.59 18.00
C PHE A 222 -7.60 -13.86 18.42
N ASN A 223 -7.04 -13.90 19.64
CA ASN A 223 -6.33 -15.08 20.15
C ASN A 223 -7.25 -16.30 20.32
N GLU A 224 -8.56 -16.10 20.55
CA GLU A 224 -9.54 -17.19 20.60
C GLU A 224 -9.93 -17.71 19.21
N SER A 225 -9.76 -16.89 18.16
CA SER A 225 -10.21 -17.19 16.80
C SER A 225 -9.12 -17.72 15.88
N ILE A 226 -7.86 -17.52 16.23
CA ILE A 226 -6.70 -17.83 15.39
C ILE A 226 -5.69 -18.67 16.17
N THR A 227 -5.40 -19.85 15.64
CA THR A 227 -4.24 -20.63 16.07
C THR A 227 -3.03 -20.14 15.30
N SER A 228 -2.09 -19.50 15.96
CA SER A 228 -0.84 -19.09 15.37
C SER A 228 0.35 -19.46 16.24
N MET A 229 1.45 -19.79 15.60
CA MET A 229 2.72 -20.09 16.24
C MET A 229 3.33 -18.88 16.98
N PHE A 230 2.89 -17.68 16.60
CA PHE A 230 3.30 -16.40 17.19
C PHE A 230 2.08 -15.53 17.48
N PRO A 231 2.07 -14.80 18.60
CA PRO A 231 1.00 -13.87 18.90
C PRO A 231 0.97 -12.75 17.85
N PHE A 232 -0.20 -12.56 17.22
CA PHE A 232 -0.40 -11.43 16.32
C PHE A 232 -0.38 -10.11 17.07
N GLY A 233 0.34 -9.14 16.53
CA GLY A 233 0.23 -7.76 16.99
C GLY A 233 -1.11 -7.14 16.57
N VAL A 234 -1.68 -6.27 17.40
CA VAL A 234 -2.93 -5.53 17.06
C VAL A 234 -2.82 -4.82 15.71
N HIS A 235 -1.62 -4.30 15.39
CA HIS A 235 -1.36 -3.59 14.13
C HIS A 235 -1.47 -4.49 12.88
N GLU A 236 -1.45 -5.81 13.02
CA GLU A 236 -1.59 -6.73 11.89
C GLU A 236 -3.05 -6.99 11.53
N MET A 237 -3.95 -6.76 12.46
CA MET A 237 -5.38 -7.01 12.32
C MET A 237 -6.23 -5.73 12.29
N GLU A 238 -5.60 -4.56 12.46
CA GLU A 238 -6.31 -3.29 12.48
C GLU A 238 -6.40 -2.69 11.08
N TYR A 239 -7.56 -2.83 10.45
CA TYR A 239 -7.89 -2.27 9.14
C TYR A 239 -9.12 -1.36 9.21
N SER A 240 -9.55 -1.00 10.44
CA SER A 240 -10.85 -0.39 10.65
C SER A 240 -11.01 0.93 9.89
N VAL A 241 -12.10 1.00 9.16
CA VAL A 241 -12.63 2.23 8.54
C VAL A 241 -13.76 2.82 9.38
N SER A 242 -14.02 2.27 10.58
CA SER A 242 -15.16 2.62 11.43
C SER A 242 -16.51 2.16 10.83
N VAL A 243 -17.54 2.21 11.63
CA VAL A 243 -18.93 1.95 11.18
C VAL A 243 -19.56 3.15 10.46
N VAL A 244 -18.92 4.31 10.53
CA VAL A 244 -19.43 5.57 9.93
C VAL A 244 -19.72 5.43 8.43
N PRO A 245 -18.86 4.83 7.58
CA PRO A 245 -19.17 4.64 6.16
C PRO A 245 -20.42 3.80 5.92
N ILE A 246 -20.67 2.78 6.74
CA ILE A 246 -21.88 1.94 6.62
C ILE A 246 -23.10 2.78 6.88
N ILE A 247 -23.08 3.58 7.96
CA ILE A 247 -24.19 4.47 8.30
C ILE A 247 -24.45 5.46 7.16
N LEU A 248 -23.39 6.06 6.60
CA LEU A 248 -23.53 7.03 5.52
C LEU A 248 -24.13 6.45 4.22
N ILE A 249 -23.90 5.15 3.91
CA ILE A 249 -24.48 4.49 2.73
C ILE A 249 -26.02 4.47 2.81
N PHE A 250 -26.59 4.44 4.02
CA PHE A 250 -28.07 4.47 4.19
C PHE A 250 -28.69 5.86 4.09
N PHE A 251 -27.86 6.93 4.02
CA PHE A 251 -28.31 8.32 3.91
C PHE A 251 -28.02 8.96 2.54
N ILE A 252 -27.41 8.21 1.60
CA ILE A 252 -27.15 8.63 0.22
C ILE A 252 -28.11 7.91 -0.74
#